data_08546d606d14811ae9c894b62d827809
#
_entry.id   08546d606d14811ae9c894b62d827809
#
_cell.length_a   1.000
_cell.length_b   1.000
_cell.length_c   1.000
_cell.angle_alpha   90.00
_cell.angle_beta   90.00
_cell.angle_gamma   90.00
#
_symmetry.space_group_name_H-M   'P 1'
#
loop_
_entity.id
_entity.type
_entity.pdbx_description
1 polymer ?
#
loop_
_entity_poly.entity_id
_entity_poly.type
_entity_poly.pdbx_seq_one_letter_code
_entity_poly.pdbx_strand_id
1 'polypeptide(L)'
;MAVRNRASAAMMSFTKTLQKDAHTRRYEILFDAAGWRVVEHADSRVVRDAVYTDWHRVERARRAFAIEMSSLQNEGWTEPR
;
A
#
# COMPACT_ATOMS: atom_id res chain seq x y z
N MET A 1 3.15 -27.07 -1.60
CA MET A 1 3.71 -26.85 -0.30
C MET A 1 4.27 -25.50 -0.13
N ALA A 2 5.34 -25.18 -0.82
CA ALA A 2 5.93 -23.87 -0.69
C ALA A 2 4.95 -22.76 -1.05
N VAL A 3 4.03 -23.06 -1.91
CA VAL A 3 3.05 -22.10 -2.34
C VAL A 3 2.24 -21.56 -1.17
N ARG A 4 1.95 -22.43 -0.24
CA ARG A 4 1.14 -22.02 0.88
C ARG A 4 1.82 -21.03 1.78
N ASN A 5 3.13 -21.10 1.85
CA ASN A 5 3.87 -20.17 2.69
C ASN A 5 3.72 -18.76 2.15
N ARG A 6 3.73 -18.62 0.85
CA ARG A 6 3.55 -17.29 0.25
C ARG A 6 2.15 -16.79 0.47
N ALA A 7 1.18 -17.66 0.37
CA ALA A 7 -0.19 -17.26 0.61
C ALA A 7 -0.35 -16.80 2.04
N SER A 8 0.31 -17.47 2.97
CA SER A 8 0.22 -17.05 4.37
C SER A 8 0.83 -15.67 4.57
N ALA A 9 1.97 -15.42 3.93
CA ALA A 9 2.59 -14.11 4.05
C ALA A 9 1.67 -13.03 3.51
N ALA A 10 0.92 -13.33 2.47
CA ALA A 10 0.01 -12.36 1.87
C ALA A 10 -1.19 -12.04 2.74
N MET A 11 -1.46 -12.83 3.76
CA MET A 11 -2.62 -12.59 4.61
C MET A 11 -2.59 -11.24 5.31
N MET A 12 -1.41 -10.70 5.53
CA MET A 12 -1.26 -9.43 6.23
C MET A 12 -1.11 -8.26 5.28
N SER A 13 -1.50 -8.43 4.04
CA SER A 13 -1.30 -7.38 3.06
C SER A 13 -2.47 -6.41 3.04
N PHE A 14 -2.17 -5.22 2.55
CA PHE A 14 -3.14 -4.17 2.29
C PHE A 14 -2.77 -3.58 0.95
N THR A 15 -3.74 -3.42 0.07
CA THR A 15 -3.50 -2.80 -1.23
C THR A 15 -4.69 -1.93 -1.58
N LYS A 16 -4.41 -0.72 -2.02
CA LYS A 16 -5.45 0.21 -2.43
C LYS A 16 -4.95 0.98 -3.64
N THR A 17 -5.79 1.07 -4.65
CA THR A 17 -5.46 1.80 -5.87
C THR A 17 -6.52 2.88 -6.09
N LEU A 18 -6.06 4.06 -6.47
CA LEU A 18 -6.93 5.16 -6.88
C LEU A 18 -6.50 5.62 -8.25
N GLN A 19 -7.46 6.14 -9.01
CA GLN A 19 -7.17 6.64 -10.35
C GLN A 19 -7.96 7.90 -10.62
N LYS A 20 -7.41 8.76 -11.47
CA LYS A 20 -8.08 9.96 -11.94
C LYS A 20 -7.48 10.29 -13.30
N ASP A 21 -8.34 10.37 -14.32
CA ASP A 21 -7.91 10.57 -15.70
C ASP A 21 -6.93 9.46 -16.09
N ALA A 22 -5.71 9.82 -16.51
CA ALA A 22 -4.70 8.85 -16.87
C ALA A 22 -3.73 8.54 -15.74
N HIS A 23 -4.00 9.04 -14.54
CA HIS A 23 -3.08 8.90 -13.41
C HIS A 23 -3.55 7.83 -12.44
N THR A 24 -2.59 7.13 -11.82
CA THR A 24 -2.86 6.13 -10.80
C THR A 24 -1.98 6.34 -9.59
N ARG A 25 -2.51 5.97 -8.44
CA ARG A 25 -1.77 5.91 -7.19
C ARG A 25 -2.08 4.58 -6.54
N ARG A 26 -1.06 3.90 -6.08
CA ARG A 26 -1.25 2.61 -5.40
C ARG A 26 -0.46 2.56 -4.12
N TYR A 27 -1.12 2.10 -3.08
CA TYR A 27 -0.55 2.01 -1.74
C TYR A 27 -0.56 0.55 -1.32
N GLU A 28 0.58 0.05 -0.85
CA GLU A 28 0.69 -1.34 -0.46
C GLU A 28 1.39 -1.46 0.87
N ILE A 29 0.91 -2.38 1.70
CA ILE A 29 1.60 -2.76 2.92
C ILE A 29 1.63 -4.27 2.91
N LEU A 30 2.82 -4.83 2.88
CA LEU A 30 3.04 -6.27 2.77
C LEU A 30 3.83 -6.75 3.97
N PHE A 31 3.50 -7.91 4.45
CA PHE A 31 4.23 -8.53 5.55
C PHE A 31 4.97 -9.77 5.03
N ASP A 32 6.25 -9.86 5.28
CA ASP A 32 7.05 -11.01 4.91
C ASP A 32 8.12 -11.26 5.97
N ALA A 33 9.06 -12.15 5.67
CA ALA A 33 10.07 -12.56 6.64
C ALA A 33 10.95 -11.40 7.08
N ALA A 34 11.12 -10.39 6.24
CA ALA A 34 11.96 -9.24 6.57
C ALA A 34 11.24 -8.22 7.43
N GLY A 35 9.91 -8.31 7.51
CA GLY A 35 9.11 -7.37 8.28
C GLY A 35 7.97 -6.81 7.45
N TRP A 36 7.63 -5.56 7.70
CA TRP A 36 6.53 -4.89 7.00
C TRP A 36 7.12 -3.99 5.93
N ARG A 37 6.68 -4.21 4.70
CA ARG A 37 7.12 -3.38 3.59
C ARG A 37 6.00 -2.45 3.18
N VAL A 38 6.31 -1.14 3.14
CA VAL A 38 5.35 -0.09 2.79
C VAL A 38 5.78 0.49 1.46
N VAL A 39 4.91 0.41 0.46
CA VAL A 39 5.24 0.83 -0.90
C VAL A 39 4.16 1.74 -1.43
N GLU A 40 4.57 2.81 -2.08
CA GLU A 40 3.65 3.73 -2.74
C GLU A 40 4.10 3.91 -4.19
N HIS A 41 3.15 3.80 -5.10
CA HIS A 41 3.39 3.98 -6.53
C HIS A 41 2.62 5.18 -7.04
N ALA A 42 3.22 5.94 -7.92
CA ALA A 42 2.55 7.00 -8.65
C ALA A 42 2.83 6.78 -10.13
N ASP A 43 1.80 6.48 -10.91
CA ASP A 43 1.91 6.23 -12.34
C ASP A 43 2.98 5.19 -12.66
N SER A 44 2.96 4.08 -11.97
CA SER A 44 3.88 2.96 -12.17
C SER A 44 5.30 3.22 -11.67
N ARG A 45 5.55 4.35 -11.04
CA ARG A 45 6.84 4.62 -10.42
C ARG A 45 6.74 4.45 -8.93
N VAL A 46 7.75 3.83 -8.34
CA VAL A 46 7.83 3.69 -6.90
C VAL A 46 8.30 5.03 -6.33
N VAL A 47 7.46 5.65 -5.51
CA VAL A 47 7.81 6.92 -4.89
C VAL A 47 8.09 6.76 -3.40
N ARG A 48 7.78 5.58 -2.85
CA ARG A 48 8.09 5.28 -1.46
C ARG A 48 8.25 3.78 -1.33
N ASP A 49 9.31 3.36 -0.66
CA ASP A 49 9.57 1.94 -0.43
C ASP A 49 10.40 1.84 0.84
N ALA A 50 9.79 1.30 1.89
CA ALA A 50 10.45 1.22 3.18
C ALA A 50 10.08 -0.08 3.88
N VAL A 51 11.01 -0.62 4.64
CA VAL A 51 10.78 -1.83 5.42
C VAL A 51 10.88 -1.46 6.89
N TYR A 52 9.88 -1.86 7.66
CA TYR A 52 9.85 -1.60 9.09
C TYR A 52 9.70 -2.91 9.84
N THR A 53 10.31 -3.00 11.00
CA THR A 53 10.11 -4.13 11.90
C THR A 53 9.21 -3.76 13.06
N ASP A 54 8.87 -2.49 13.18
CA ASP A 54 8.08 -1.95 14.27
C ASP A 54 6.67 -1.64 13.77
N TRP A 55 5.69 -2.31 14.34
CA TRP A 55 4.29 -2.13 13.95
C TRP A 55 3.83 -0.69 14.10
N HIS A 56 4.34 0.04 15.09
CA HIS A 56 3.93 1.42 15.30
C HIS A 56 4.25 2.30 14.08
N ARG A 57 5.37 2.04 13.43
CA ARG A 57 5.74 2.79 12.24
C ARG A 57 4.84 2.43 11.06
N VAL A 58 4.48 1.16 10.96
CA VAL A 58 3.57 0.71 9.92
C VAL A 58 2.20 1.34 10.12
N GLU A 59 1.73 1.37 11.35
CA GLU A 59 0.43 1.95 11.65
C GLU A 59 0.40 3.43 11.32
N ARG A 60 1.50 4.13 11.59
CA ARG A 60 1.62 5.54 11.24
C ARG A 60 1.57 5.72 9.71
N ALA A 61 2.27 4.87 8.98
CA ALA A 61 2.26 4.93 7.53
C ALA A 61 0.86 4.65 6.98
N ARG A 62 0.17 3.68 7.57
CA ARG A 62 -1.19 3.34 7.15
C ARG A 62 -2.14 4.52 7.36
N ARG A 63 -2.00 5.22 8.48
CA ARG A 63 -2.82 6.40 8.74
C ARG A 63 -2.53 7.52 7.75
N ALA A 64 -1.25 7.71 7.42
CA ALA A 64 -0.87 8.71 6.44
C ALA A 64 -1.46 8.37 5.08
N PHE A 65 -1.45 7.09 4.70
CA PHE A 65 -2.07 6.65 3.46
C PHE A 65 -3.58 6.95 3.48
N ALA A 66 -4.24 6.65 4.58
CA ALA A 66 -5.68 6.88 4.68
C ALA A 66 -6.03 8.35 4.51
N ILE A 67 -5.25 9.23 5.12
CA ILE A 67 -5.46 10.68 5.01
C ILE A 67 -5.24 11.12 3.57
N GLU A 68 -4.16 10.65 2.96
CA GLU A 68 -3.85 11.03 1.59
C GLU A 68 -4.91 10.52 0.62
N MET A 69 -5.36 9.28 0.80
CA MET A 69 -6.40 8.72 -0.05
C MET A 69 -7.70 9.48 0.08
N SER A 70 -8.05 9.86 1.30
CA SER A 70 -9.26 10.64 1.53
C SER A 70 -9.18 11.99 0.82
N SER A 71 -8.02 12.62 0.88
CA SER A 71 -7.80 13.89 0.21
C SER A 71 -7.92 13.74 -1.31
N LEU A 72 -7.33 12.68 -1.86
CA LEU A 72 -7.41 12.43 -3.29
C LEU A 72 -8.84 12.16 -3.72
N GLN A 73 -9.58 11.38 -2.92
CA GLN A 73 -10.97 11.09 -3.25
C GLN A 73 -11.82 12.36 -3.27
N ASN A 74 -11.52 13.29 -2.39
CA ASN A 74 -12.19 14.58 -2.40
C ASN A 74 -11.87 15.38 -3.66
N GLU A 75 -10.73 15.10 -4.28
CA GLU A 75 -10.33 15.74 -5.51
C GLU A 75 -10.81 14.99 -6.76
N GLY A 76 -11.57 13.93 -6.59
CA GLY A 76 -12.14 13.22 -7.71
C GLY A 76 -11.48 11.89 -8.06
N TRP A 77 -10.49 11.46 -7.28
CA TRP A 77 -9.88 10.15 -7.50
C TRP A 77 -10.83 9.06 -7.05
N THR A 78 -10.89 7.98 -7.81
CA THR A 78 -11.80 6.87 -7.52
C THR A 78 -11.05 5.56 -7.57
N GLU A 79 -11.64 4.55 -6.95
CA GLU A 79 -11.07 3.21 -7.02
C GLU A 79 -11.47 2.59 -8.35
N PRO A 80 -10.54 1.98 -9.07
CA PRO A 80 -10.88 1.29 -10.31
C PRO A 80 -11.71 0.06 -10.00
N ARG A 81 -12.52 -0.32 -10.95
CA ARG A 81 -13.38 -1.49 -10.82
C ARG A 81 -12.75 -2.75 -11.33
#